data_80b9a8b3e67c9ef95d62944535673369
#
_entry.id   80b9a8b3e67c9ef95d62944535673369
#
_cell.length_a   1.000
_cell.length_b   1.000
_cell.length_c   1.000
_cell.angle_alpha   90.00
_cell.angle_beta   90.00
_cell.angle_gamma   90.00
#
_symmetry.space_group_name_H-M   'P 1'
#
loop_
_entity.id
_entity.type
_entity.pdbx_description
1 polymer ?
#
loop_
_entity_poly.entity_id
_entity_poly.type
_entity_poly.pdbx_seq_one_letter_code
_entity_poly.pdbx_strand_id
1 'polypeptide(L)'
;MLLGLLCLFFVAGSRLPVLLVEHLTGLPLRSGLPHIGWVCMGLQDSSERGPGWYNNYIRNVYDAAGGDLQVQKDMIQKDLGEILPNLLRHPRATAWFFIRKNATQWNDPTFQGPWFYQVLAFFNETELPPLADKLFSE
;
A
#
# COMPACT_ATOMS: atom_id res chain seq x y z
N MET A 1 -1.22 -27.90 -21.48
CA MET A 1 -1.02 -26.92 -22.55
C MET A 1 -1.56 -25.53 -22.20
N LEU A 2 -2.82 -25.37 -21.80
CA LEU A 2 -3.44 -24.08 -21.47
C LEU A 2 -2.73 -23.32 -20.32
N LEU A 3 -2.35 -24.03 -19.25
CA LEU A 3 -1.65 -23.43 -18.10
C LEU A 3 -0.28 -22.86 -18.49
N GLY A 4 0.45 -23.55 -19.38
CA GLY A 4 1.74 -23.07 -19.87
C GLY A 4 1.61 -21.79 -20.71
N LEU A 5 0.57 -21.72 -21.55
CA LEU A 5 0.24 -20.51 -22.32
C LEU A 5 -0.12 -19.35 -21.39
N LEU A 6 -0.95 -19.56 -20.38
CA LEU A 6 -1.31 -18.54 -19.38
C LEU A 6 -0.08 -18.02 -18.63
N CYS A 7 0.81 -18.90 -18.18
CA CYS A 7 2.06 -18.50 -17.53
C CYS A 7 2.94 -17.67 -18.49
N LEU A 8 3.04 -18.08 -19.75
CA LEU A 8 3.84 -17.36 -20.76
C LEU A 8 3.27 -15.96 -21.04
N PHE A 9 1.96 -15.84 -21.20
CA PHE A 9 1.29 -14.54 -21.34
C PHE A 9 1.45 -13.66 -20.11
N PHE A 10 1.37 -14.23 -18.91
CA PHE A 10 1.57 -13.49 -17.67
C PHE A 10 3.00 -12.96 -17.55
N VAL A 11 4.00 -13.80 -17.83
CA VAL A 11 5.42 -13.39 -17.81
C VAL A 11 5.70 -12.36 -18.91
N ALA A 12 5.22 -12.59 -20.12
CA ALA A 12 5.40 -11.64 -21.21
C ALA A 12 4.70 -10.30 -20.89
N GLY A 13 3.46 -10.33 -20.44
CA GLY A 13 2.69 -9.12 -20.08
C GLY A 13 3.31 -8.33 -18.92
N SER A 14 3.99 -8.97 -18.01
CA SER A 14 4.67 -8.31 -16.89
C SER A 14 6.04 -7.73 -17.27
N ARG A 15 6.75 -8.34 -18.22
CA ARG A 15 8.12 -7.94 -18.58
C ARG A 15 8.21 -7.02 -19.79
N LEU A 16 7.37 -7.24 -20.79
CA LEU A 16 7.41 -6.44 -22.03
C LEU A 16 7.22 -4.94 -21.81
N PRO A 17 6.28 -4.45 -20.97
CA PRO A 17 6.14 -3.03 -20.70
C PRO A 17 7.38 -2.41 -20.06
N VAL A 18 8.01 -3.13 -19.13
CA VAL A 18 9.24 -2.70 -18.45
C VAL A 18 10.37 -2.55 -19.48
N LEU A 19 10.63 -3.60 -20.27
CA LEU A 19 11.67 -3.60 -21.29
C LEU A 19 11.43 -2.51 -22.36
N LEU A 20 10.17 -2.30 -22.73
CA LEU A 20 9.81 -1.25 -23.69
C LEU A 20 10.14 0.14 -23.13
N VAL A 21 9.75 0.43 -21.90
CA VAL A 21 10.01 1.73 -21.25
C VAL A 21 11.51 1.93 -21.06
N GLU A 22 12.27 0.93 -20.60
CA GLU A 22 13.73 1.01 -20.49
C GLU A 22 14.39 1.26 -21.84
N HIS A 23 13.92 0.59 -22.88
CA HIS A 23 14.44 0.78 -24.24
C HIS A 23 14.15 2.19 -24.80
N LEU A 24 12.93 2.69 -24.58
CA LEU A 24 12.52 4.01 -25.10
C LEU A 24 13.11 5.17 -24.30
N THR A 25 13.32 5.00 -23.02
CA THR A 25 13.81 6.08 -22.12
C THR A 25 15.32 6.03 -21.91
N GLY A 26 15.96 4.89 -22.17
CA GLY A 26 17.36 4.65 -21.81
C GLY A 26 17.63 4.60 -20.32
N LEU A 27 16.58 4.62 -19.49
CA LEU A 27 16.68 4.61 -18.03
C LEU A 27 16.30 3.22 -17.49
N PRO A 28 17.14 2.61 -16.65
CA PRO A 28 16.77 1.36 -15.99
C PRO A 28 15.61 1.63 -15.02
N LEU A 29 14.49 0.95 -15.22
CA LEU A 29 13.40 0.97 -14.27
C LEU A 29 13.85 0.20 -13.02
N ARG A 30 14.20 0.95 -11.98
CA ARG A 30 14.54 0.36 -10.70
C ARG A 30 13.33 -0.43 -10.20
N SER A 31 13.60 -1.61 -9.64
CA SER A 31 12.56 -2.35 -8.91
C SER A 31 12.01 -1.43 -7.84
N GLY A 32 10.71 -1.15 -7.94
CA GLY A 32 10.02 -0.23 -7.02
C GLY A 32 10.06 -0.70 -5.57
N LEU A 33 9.09 -0.28 -4.81
CA LEU A 33 8.95 -0.65 -3.40
C LEU A 33 8.80 -2.17 -3.24
N PRO A 34 9.52 -2.81 -2.30
CA PRO A 34 9.44 -4.26 -2.11
C PRO A 34 8.05 -4.66 -1.59
N HIS A 35 7.42 -5.66 -2.22
CA HIS A 35 6.08 -6.12 -1.85
C HIS A 35 5.94 -6.51 -0.38
N ILE A 36 7.01 -7.02 0.23
CA ILE A 36 7.03 -7.38 1.65
C ILE A 36 6.77 -6.17 2.57
N GLY A 37 7.08 -4.97 2.12
CA GLY A 37 6.81 -3.72 2.85
C GLY A 37 5.32 -3.46 3.03
N TRP A 38 4.49 -3.84 2.06
CA TRP A 38 3.03 -3.76 2.19
C TRP A 38 2.49 -4.72 3.24
N VAL A 39 3.09 -5.92 3.33
CA VAL A 39 2.75 -6.89 4.39
C VAL A 39 3.13 -6.31 5.76
N CYS A 40 4.35 -5.80 5.89
CA CYS A 40 4.83 -5.19 7.13
C CYS A 40 3.92 -4.03 7.57
N MET A 41 3.60 -3.10 6.65
CA MET A 41 2.68 -2.00 6.91
C MET A 41 1.28 -2.49 7.33
N GLY A 42 0.78 -3.54 6.67
CA GLY A 42 -0.52 -4.13 6.96
C GLY A 42 -0.61 -4.83 8.33
N LEU A 43 0.51 -5.08 8.99
CA LEU A 43 0.59 -5.65 10.34
C LEU A 43 0.83 -4.58 11.44
N GLN A 44 0.95 -3.32 11.07
CA GLN A 44 1.14 -2.21 12.02
C GLN A 44 -0.20 -1.59 12.41
N ASP A 45 -0.31 -1.14 13.64
CA ASP A 45 -1.44 -0.31 14.10
C ASP A 45 -1.09 1.16 13.88
N SER A 46 -2.02 1.90 13.32
CA SER A 46 -1.89 3.34 13.12
C SER A 46 -2.90 4.05 14.03
N SER A 47 -2.42 4.94 14.86
CA SER A 47 -3.28 5.76 15.74
C SER A 47 -4.20 6.70 14.95
N GLU A 48 -3.79 7.08 13.73
CA GLU A 48 -4.50 8.08 12.94
C GLU A 48 -5.55 7.47 12.00
N ARG A 49 -5.32 6.26 11.48
CA ARG A 49 -6.13 5.69 10.39
C ARG A 49 -6.68 4.29 10.68
N GLY A 50 -6.34 3.70 11.81
CA GLY A 50 -6.75 2.34 12.15
C GLY A 50 -5.76 1.25 11.75
N PRO A 51 -6.00 0.02 12.24
CA PRO A 51 -5.04 -1.07 12.14
C PRO A 51 -4.84 -1.55 10.70
N GLY A 52 -3.58 -1.60 10.26
CA GLY A 52 -3.19 -2.11 8.95
C GLY A 52 -3.53 -1.21 7.76
N TRP A 53 -3.92 0.03 8.01
CA TRP A 53 -4.12 1.03 6.96
C TRP A 53 -2.80 1.69 6.55
N TYR A 54 -2.82 2.42 5.43
CA TYR A 54 -1.66 3.16 4.95
C TYR A 54 -1.19 4.19 5.99
N ASN A 55 0.05 4.05 6.45
CA ASN A 55 0.67 4.86 7.51
C ASN A 55 1.99 5.51 7.09
N ASN A 56 2.24 5.67 5.80
CA ASN A 56 3.49 6.16 5.21
C ASN A 56 4.72 5.26 5.44
N TYR A 57 4.61 4.11 6.10
CA TYR A 57 5.74 3.23 6.41
C TYR A 57 6.65 2.96 5.21
N ILE A 58 6.07 2.54 4.09
CA ILE A 58 6.84 2.18 2.89
C ILE A 58 7.59 3.39 2.33
N ARG A 59 6.96 4.56 2.33
CA ARG A 59 7.60 5.79 1.88
C ARG A 59 8.78 6.15 2.78
N ASN A 60 8.59 6.07 4.09
CA ASN A 60 9.63 6.36 5.06
C ASN A 60 10.83 5.40 4.92
N VAL A 61 10.56 4.11 4.68
CA VAL A 61 11.61 3.11 4.40
C VAL A 61 12.34 3.43 3.10
N TYR A 62 11.62 3.81 2.05
CA TYR A 62 12.23 4.20 0.77
C TYR A 62 13.14 5.42 0.91
N ASP A 63 12.67 6.46 1.59
CA ASP A 63 13.42 7.69 1.80
C ASP A 63 14.65 7.43 2.68
N ALA A 64 14.51 6.65 3.76
CA ALA A 64 15.60 6.28 4.65
C ALA A 64 16.67 5.40 3.98
N ALA A 65 16.25 4.55 3.05
CA ALA A 65 17.16 3.70 2.26
C ALA A 65 17.79 4.42 1.06
N GLY A 66 17.44 5.68 0.80
CA GLY A 66 17.92 6.41 -0.38
C GLY A 66 17.52 5.75 -1.71
N GLY A 67 16.42 4.99 -1.71
CA GLY A 67 15.93 4.25 -2.86
C GLY A 67 16.65 2.90 -3.11
N ASP A 68 17.62 2.51 -2.28
CA ASP A 68 18.28 1.20 -2.41
C ASP A 68 17.36 0.07 -1.99
N LEU A 69 17.12 -0.87 -2.93
CA LEU A 69 16.18 -1.97 -2.72
C LEU A 69 16.66 -2.97 -1.67
N GLN A 70 17.98 -3.22 -1.57
CA GLN A 70 18.50 -4.18 -0.60
C GLN A 70 18.41 -3.62 0.81
N VAL A 71 18.77 -2.36 0.99
CA VAL A 71 18.64 -1.66 2.28
C VAL A 71 17.18 -1.61 2.72
N GLN A 72 16.24 -1.34 1.81
CA GLN A 72 14.80 -1.40 2.10
C GLN A 72 14.37 -2.78 2.61
N LYS A 73 14.81 -3.85 1.94
CA LYS A 73 14.48 -5.22 2.34
C LYS A 73 15.03 -5.56 3.72
N ASP A 74 16.26 -5.16 4.00
CA ASP A 74 16.91 -5.44 5.28
C ASP A 74 16.19 -4.70 6.43
N MET A 75 15.79 -3.44 6.21
CA MET A 75 14.99 -2.68 7.17
C MET A 75 13.63 -3.35 7.42
N ILE A 76 12.91 -3.72 6.35
CA ILE A 76 11.61 -4.37 6.47
C ILE A 76 11.71 -5.74 7.16
N GLN A 77 12.75 -6.52 6.87
CA GLN A 77 12.97 -7.81 7.54
C GLN A 77 13.24 -7.64 9.03
N LYS A 78 13.99 -6.62 9.41
CA LYS A 78 14.21 -6.29 10.82
C LYS A 78 12.88 -5.97 11.51
N ASP A 79 12.09 -5.08 10.93
CA ASP A 79 10.80 -4.68 11.49
C ASP A 79 9.81 -5.88 11.59
N LEU A 80 9.77 -6.74 10.58
CA LEU A 80 8.99 -7.98 10.64
C LEU A 80 9.49 -8.94 11.72
N GLY A 81 10.81 -9.00 11.94
CA GLY A 81 11.42 -9.77 13.00
C GLY A 81 11.01 -9.31 14.40
N GLU A 82 10.60 -8.05 14.56
CA GLU A 82 10.06 -7.50 15.80
C GLU A 82 8.53 -7.67 15.89
N ILE A 83 7.82 -7.44 14.79
CA ILE A 83 6.34 -7.49 14.73
C ILE A 83 5.82 -8.91 14.92
N LEU A 84 6.36 -9.89 14.17
CA LEU A 84 5.83 -11.25 14.17
C LEU A 84 5.90 -11.94 15.54
N PRO A 85 7.03 -11.92 16.28
CA PRO A 85 7.07 -12.46 17.63
C PRO A 85 6.13 -11.77 18.59
N ASN A 86 5.93 -10.43 18.43
CA ASN A 86 5.01 -9.68 19.27
C ASN A 86 3.55 -10.12 19.04
N LEU A 87 3.15 -10.30 17.79
CA LEU A 87 1.83 -10.83 17.44
C LEU A 87 1.59 -12.22 18.04
N LEU A 88 2.60 -13.09 17.98
CA LEU A 88 2.50 -14.46 18.53
C LEU A 88 2.43 -14.47 20.08
N ARG A 89 3.15 -13.56 20.73
CA ARG A 89 3.14 -13.46 22.22
C ARG A 89 1.81 -12.92 22.77
N HIS A 90 1.06 -12.16 21.97
CA HIS A 90 -0.17 -11.51 22.40
C HIS A 90 -1.39 -11.92 21.57
N PRO A 91 -1.81 -13.20 21.57
CA PRO A 91 -2.81 -13.74 20.65
C PRO A 91 -4.18 -13.06 20.77
N ARG A 92 -4.58 -12.62 21.96
CA ARG A 92 -5.84 -11.88 22.14
C ARG A 92 -5.80 -10.49 21.49
N ALA A 93 -4.71 -9.76 21.71
CA ALA A 93 -4.52 -8.45 21.09
C ALA A 93 -4.42 -8.58 19.57
N THR A 94 -3.74 -9.61 19.09
CA THR A 94 -3.63 -9.93 17.66
C THR A 94 -4.98 -10.26 17.04
N ALA A 95 -5.79 -11.07 17.68
CA ALA A 95 -7.15 -11.35 17.23
C ALA A 95 -7.99 -10.06 17.15
N TRP A 96 -7.90 -9.22 18.17
CA TRP A 96 -8.60 -7.94 18.20
C TRP A 96 -8.11 -6.97 17.11
N PHE A 97 -6.81 -6.93 16.86
CA PHE A 97 -6.23 -6.17 15.75
C PHE A 97 -6.85 -6.57 14.40
N PHE A 98 -6.92 -7.88 14.10
CA PHE A 98 -7.49 -8.36 12.84
C PHE A 98 -9.01 -8.15 12.75
N ILE A 99 -9.75 -8.26 13.86
CA ILE A 99 -11.18 -7.93 13.90
C ILE A 99 -11.40 -6.46 13.56
N ARG A 100 -10.68 -5.56 14.23
CA ARG A 100 -10.75 -4.11 13.95
C ARG A 100 -10.36 -3.79 12.51
N LYS A 101 -9.27 -4.38 12.02
CA LYS A 101 -8.82 -4.20 10.64
C LYS A 101 -9.90 -4.59 9.64
N ASN A 102 -10.54 -5.74 9.82
CA ASN A 102 -11.64 -6.15 8.95
C ASN A 102 -12.85 -5.21 9.12
N ALA A 103 -13.23 -4.88 10.34
CA ALA A 103 -14.37 -4.00 10.59
C ALA A 103 -14.20 -2.65 9.90
N THR A 104 -13.01 -2.04 9.96
CA THR A 104 -12.75 -0.76 9.30
C THR A 104 -12.83 -0.85 7.77
N GLN A 105 -12.45 -1.96 7.18
CA GLN A 105 -12.56 -2.18 5.73
C GLN A 105 -14.01 -2.35 5.25
N TRP A 106 -14.87 -2.98 6.06
CA TRP A 106 -16.27 -3.22 5.71
C TRP A 106 -17.20 -2.06 6.10
N ASN A 107 -16.84 -1.27 7.11
CA ASN A 107 -17.64 -0.12 7.56
C ASN A 107 -17.47 1.12 6.69
N ASP A 108 -16.44 1.16 5.84
CA ASP A 108 -16.27 2.23 4.86
C ASP A 108 -16.48 1.69 3.43
N PRO A 109 -17.74 1.60 2.97
CA PRO A 109 -18.05 1.09 1.64
C PRO A 109 -17.52 1.98 0.51
N THR A 110 -17.16 3.21 0.81
CA THR A 110 -16.64 4.17 -0.17
C THR A 110 -15.12 4.09 -0.32
N PHE A 111 -14.46 3.30 0.52
CA PHE A 111 -12.99 3.15 0.54
C PHE A 111 -12.26 4.49 0.57
N GLN A 112 -12.73 5.43 1.40
CA GLN A 112 -12.23 6.79 1.50
C GLN A 112 -12.41 7.65 0.22
N GLY A 113 -13.25 7.22 -0.70
CA GLY A 113 -13.52 7.97 -1.93
C GLY A 113 -13.96 9.42 -1.67
N PRO A 114 -14.91 9.67 -0.75
CA PRO A 114 -15.32 11.03 -0.39
C PRO A 114 -14.18 11.85 0.22
N TRP A 115 -13.39 11.24 1.10
CA TRP A 115 -12.27 11.91 1.74
C TRP A 115 -11.19 12.33 0.74
N PHE A 116 -10.91 11.49 -0.25
CA PHE A 116 -9.96 11.82 -1.32
C PHE A 116 -10.43 13.04 -2.14
N TYR A 117 -11.72 13.14 -2.42
CA TYR A 117 -12.30 14.28 -3.11
C TYR A 117 -12.22 15.58 -2.28
N GLN A 118 -12.48 15.51 -0.98
CA GLN A 118 -12.36 16.65 -0.08
C GLN A 118 -10.90 17.13 0.02
N VAL A 119 -9.93 16.20 0.09
CA VAL A 119 -8.51 16.54 0.09
C VAL A 119 -8.07 17.18 -1.22
N LEU A 120 -8.52 16.66 -2.36
CA LEU A 120 -8.23 17.28 -3.65
C LEU A 120 -8.82 18.68 -3.77
N ALA A 121 -10.07 18.87 -3.33
CA ALA A 121 -10.70 20.18 -3.32
C ALA A 121 -9.93 21.18 -2.44
N PHE A 122 -9.48 20.74 -1.26
CA PHE A 122 -8.69 21.57 -0.35
C PHE A 122 -7.33 21.97 -0.92
N PHE A 123 -6.61 21.04 -1.59
CA PHE A 123 -5.28 21.34 -2.15
C PHE A 123 -5.30 22.06 -3.50
N ASN A 124 -6.35 21.87 -4.29
CA ASN A 124 -6.42 22.43 -5.65
C ASN A 124 -7.31 23.67 -5.76
N GLU A 125 -7.88 24.13 -4.64
CA GLU A 125 -8.88 25.23 -4.63
C GLU A 125 -10.03 24.99 -5.63
N THR A 126 -10.25 23.74 -6.03
CA THR A 126 -11.32 23.35 -6.93
C THR A 126 -12.60 23.18 -6.12
N GLU A 127 -13.62 23.93 -6.48
CA GLU A 127 -14.96 23.74 -5.93
C GLU A 127 -15.43 22.32 -6.25
N LEU A 128 -15.96 21.63 -5.24
CA LEU A 128 -16.62 20.34 -5.45
C LEU A 128 -17.78 20.52 -6.44
N PRO A 129 -17.99 19.56 -7.35
CA PRO A 129 -19.19 19.58 -8.17
C PRO A 129 -20.44 19.72 -7.26
N PRO A 130 -21.44 20.52 -7.61
CA PRO A 130 -22.60 20.82 -6.74
C PRO A 130 -23.30 19.58 -6.18
N LEU A 131 -23.23 18.47 -6.90
CA LEU A 131 -23.80 17.18 -6.50
C LEU A 131 -22.94 16.49 -5.43
N ALA A 132 -21.63 16.61 -5.51
CA ALA A 132 -20.71 16.08 -4.51
C ALA A 132 -20.77 16.88 -3.21
N ASP A 133 -20.83 18.22 -3.30
CA ASP A 133 -20.97 19.10 -2.15
C ASP A 133 -22.25 18.78 -1.36
N LYS A 134 -23.36 18.54 -2.06
CA LYS A 134 -24.63 18.16 -1.44
C LYS A 134 -24.63 16.76 -0.78
N LEU A 135 -23.82 15.83 -1.29
CA LEU A 135 -23.72 14.46 -0.75
C LEU A 135 -22.78 14.36 0.45
N PHE A 136 -21.85 15.30 0.60
CA PHE A 136 -20.79 15.22 1.63
C PHE A 136 -20.86 16.35 2.68
N SER A 137 -21.87 17.24 2.58
CA SER A 137 -22.14 18.33 3.56
C SER A 137 -23.06 17.89 4.72
N GLU A 138 -23.63 16.69 4.69
CA GLU A 138 -24.41 16.08 5.77
C GLU A 138 -23.53 15.08 6.56
#